data_5bef01f5f6e268e8e8d05457e929e1a1
#
_entry.id   5bef01f5f6e268e8e8d05457e929e1a1
#
_cell.length_a   1.000
_cell.length_b   1.000
_cell.length_c   1.000
_cell.angle_alpha   90.00
_cell.angle_beta   90.00
_cell.angle_gamma   90.00
#
_symmetry.space_group_name_H-M   'P 1'
#
loop_
_entity.id
_entity.type
_entity.pdbx_description
1 polymer ?
#
loop_
_entity_poly.entity_id
_entity_poly.type
_entity_poly.pdbx_seq_one_letter_code
_entity_poly.pdbx_strand_id
1 'polypeptide(L)'
;MERKFRVSAGAIIIRGDEILLVRAKNSDGNDFLVGPGGGVESDEGINQACIREVREETGIEIRPYKILFVEDLVWQNKRVVKIWFLCNVIGGELTRTQGAIEEGLIEARWFRKDQLKNEIVFPAVIIGYNWGSFIEDNWKTQYLGIENSAFDL
;
A
#
# COMPACT_ATOMS: atom_id res chain seq x y z
N MET A 1 16.15 18.38 15.85
CA MET A 1 15.65 18.51 14.46
C MET A 1 14.17 18.22 14.44
N GLU A 2 13.42 19.13 13.89
CA GLU A 2 11.97 18.96 13.74
C GLU A 2 11.67 17.96 12.64
N ARG A 3 10.83 16.96 12.95
CA ARG A 3 10.39 15.95 11.99
C ARG A 3 9.08 16.38 11.34
N LYS A 4 8.99 16.15 10.04
CA LYS A 4 7.74 16.31 9.29
C LYS A 4 6.88 15.08 9.49
N PHE A 5 5.68 15.30 10.01
CA PHE A 5 4.70 14.23 10.21
C PHE A 5 3.74 14.17 9.03
N ARG A 6 3.40 12.96 8.64
CA ARG A 6 2.47 12.69 7.55
C ARG A 6 1.62 11.47 7.87
N VAL A 7 0.38 11.49 7.43
CA VAL A 7 -0.50 10.32 7.42
C VAL A 7 -0.62 9.85 5.98
N SER A 8 -0.50 8.54 5.79
CA SER A 8 -0.67 7.91 4.48
C SER A 8 -1.70 6.78 4.57
N ALA A 9 -2.34 6.50 3.45
CA ALA A 9 -3.27 5.40 3.30
C ALA A 9 -2.74 4.42 2.26
N GLY A 10 -2.84 3.14 2.53
CA GLY A 10 -2.45 2.09 1.59
C GLY A 10 -3.54 1.03 1.47
N ALA A 11 -3.54 0.32 0.37
CA ALA A 11 -4.53 -0.69 0.07
C ALA A 11 -3.92 -2.08 -0.03
N ILE A 12 -4.55 -3.03 0.66
CA ILE A 12 -4.35 -4.47 0.48
C ILE A 12 -5.56 -4.94 -0.31
N ILE A 13 -5.34 -5.26 -1.59
CA ILE A 13 -6.40 -5.59 -2.53
C ILE A 13 -6.19 -7.02 -2.98
N ILE A 14 -7.06 -7.91 -2.52
CA ILE A 14 -6.96 -9.35 -2.78
C ILE A 14 -8.15 -9.78 -3.63
N ARG A 15 -7.84 -10.49 -4.69
CA ARG A 15 -8.82 -11.07 -5.60
C ARG A 15 -8.47 -12.54 -5.82
N GLY A 16 -9.25 -13.45 -5.22
CA GLY A 16 -8.92 -14.87 -5.21
C GLY A 16 -7.59 -15.12 -4.48
N ASP A 17 -6.61 -15.65 -5.18
CA ASP A 17 -5.26 -15.93 -4.66
C ASP A 17 -4.22 -14.87 -5.06
N GLU A 18 -4.67 -13.75 -5.59
CA GLU A 18 -3.81 -12.68 -6.09
C GLU A 18 -3.94 -11.39 -5.28
N ILE A 19 -2.84 -10.65 -5.20
CA ILE A 19 -2.78 -9.31 -4.61
C ILE A 19 -2.36 -8.30 -5.68
N LEU A 20 -2.95 -7.11 -5.64
CA LEU A 20 -2.55 -6.01 -6.52
C LEU A 20 -1.41 -5.22 -5.88
N LEU A 21 -0.28 -5.19 -6.56
CA LEU A 21 0.89 -4.43 -6.13
C LEU A 21 1.39 -3.54 -7.26
N VAL A 22 2.06 -2.45 -6.87
CA VAL A 22 2.76 -1.56 -7.80
C VAL A 22 4.26 -1.73 -7.61
N ARG A 23 5.01 -1.62 -8.72
CA ARG A 23 6.47 -1.68 -8.72
C ARG A 23 7.05 -0.29 -8.78
N ALA A 24 7.97 -0.01 -7.88
CA ALA A 24 8.69 1.27 -7.80
C ALA A 24 10.19 1.02 -7.63
N LYS A 25 10.98 2.08 -7.73
CA LYS A 25 12.42 2.05 -7.44
C LYS A 25 12.72 2.90 -6.22
N ASN A 26 13.63 2.42 -5.38
CA ASN A 26 14.18 3.25 -4.31
C ASN A 26 15.28 4.18 -4.84
N SER A 27 15.85 5.02 -3.97
CA SER A 27 16.92 5.96 -4.32
C SER A 27 18.19 5.27 -4.82
N ASP A 28 18.42 4.01 -4.46
CA ASP A 28 19.57 3.22 -4.91
C ASP A 28 19.30 2.54 -6.27
N GLY A 29 18.13 2.75 -6.87
CA GLY A 29 17.74 2.16 -8.13
C GLY A 29 17.26 0.73 -8.06
N ASN A 30 17.06 0.17 -6.87
CA ASN A 30 16.53 -1.18 -6.67
C ASN A 30 15.00 -1.18 -6.72
N ASP A 31 14.45 -2.18 -7.37
CA ASP A 31 13.01 -2.36 -7.49
C ASP A 31 12.42 -2.97 -6.23
N PHE A 32 11.20 -2.57 -5.92
CA PHE A 32 10.38 -3.18 -4.88
C PHE A 32 8.90 -3.13 -5.28
N LEU A 33 8.12 -4.01 -4.68
CA LEU A 33 6.67 -4.05 -4.82
C LEU A 33 6.02 -3.50 -3.54
N VAL A 34 4.96 -2.74 -3.70
CA VAL A 34 4.24 -2.15 -2.58
C VAL A 34 2.74 -2.09 -2.89
N GLY A 35 1.93 -2.22 -1.88
CA GLY A 35 0.50 -1.94 -2.02
C GLY A 35 0.29 -0.48 -2.45
N PRO A 36 -0.63 -0.22 -3.39
CA PRO A 36 -0.87 1.16 -3.83
C PRO A 36 -1.36 2.02 -2.68
N GLY A 37 -0.97 3.29 -2.70
CA GLY A 37 -1.33 4.24 -1.63
C GLY A 37 -0.47 5.48 -1.66
N GLY A 38 -0.73 6.39 -0.74
CA GLY A 38 -0.01 7.64 -0.61
C GLY A 38 -0.56 8.55 0.49
N GLY A 39 -0.10 9.78 0.49
CA GLY A 39 -0.43 10.75 1.52
C GLY A 39 -1.87 11.21 1.51
N VAL A 40 -2.40 11.39 2.70
CA VAL A 40 -3.74 11.95 2.93
C VAL A 40 -3.66 13.47 2.74
N GLU A 41 -4.56 14.02 1.93
CA GLU A 41 -4.71 15.47 1.73
C GLU A 41 -5.54 16.10 2.84
N SER A 42 -5.43 17.43 3.01
CA SER A 42 -5.96 18.14 4.19
C SER A 42 -7.48 18.09 4.33
N ASP A 43 -8.20 17.86 3.24
CA ASP A 43 -9.66 17.91 3.19
C ASP A 43 -10.33 16.57 2.88
N GLU A 44 -9.58 15.48 2.94
CA GLU A 44 -10.11 14.14 2.70
C GLU A 44 -9.95 13.21 3.90
N GLY A 45 -10.85 12.25 4.05
CA GLY A 45 -10.69 11.16 5.01
C GLY A 45 -9.61 10.19 4.58
N ILE A 46 -9.08 9.42 5.53
CA ILE A 46 -8.02 8.43 5.26
C ILE A 46 -8.50 7.37 4.25
N ASN A 47 -9.75 6.92 4.40
CA ASN A 47 -10.35 5.97 3.45
C ASN A 47 -10.53 6.57 2.05
N GLN A 48 -10.87 7.85 1.96
CA GLN A 48 -10.99 8.57 0.68
C GLN A 48 -9.62 8.70 -0.01
N ALA A 49 -8.57 8.97 0.76
CA ALA A 49 -7.20 8.98 0.24
C ALA A 49 -6.81 7.62 -0.35
N CYS A 50 -7.17 6.54 0.33
CA CYS A 50 -6.95 5.18 -0.17
C CYS A 50 -7.62 4.96 -1.52
N ILE A 51 -8.89 5.33 -1.65
CA ILE A 51 -9.65 5.21 -2.91
C ILE A 51 -9.00 6.03 -4.02
N ARG A 52 -8.66 7.27 -3.75
CA ARG A 52 -8.04 8.19 -4.70
C ARG A 52 -6.68 7.68 -5.18
N GLU A 53 -5.82 7.28 -4.26
CA GLU A 53 -4.47 6.81 -4.59
C GLU A 53 -4.50 5.52 -5.43
N VAL A 54 -5.35 4.58 -5.11
CA VAL A 54 -5.49 3.35 -5.91
C VAL A 54 -5.96 3.67 -7.32
N ARG A 55 -6.94 4.56 -7.47
CA ARG A 55 -7.42 4.98 -8.78
C ARG A 55 -6.31 5.67 -9.59
N GLU A 56 -5.59 6.59 -8.96
CA GLU A 56 -4.51 7.34 -9.62
C GLU A 56 -3.36 6.44 -10.07
N GLU A 57 -3.02 5.43 -9.27
CA GLU A 57 -1.87 4.57 -9.53
C GLU A 57 -2.19 3.37 -10.42
N THR A 58 -3.44 2.89 -10.43
CA THR A 58 -3.78 1.61 -11.06
C THR A 58 -4.99 1.64 -11.98
N GLY A 59 -5.86 2.64 -11.87
CA GLY A 59 -7.15 2.67 -12.57
C GLY A 59 -8.25 1.84 -11.93
N ILE A 60 -7.97 1.13 -10.86
CA ILE A 60 -8.94 0.27 -10.17
C ILE A 60 -9.75 1.09 -9.16
N GLU A 61 -11.05 0.82 -9.12
CA GLU A 61 -11.98 1.37 -8.13
C GLU A 61 -12.17 0.38 -6.99
N ILE A 62 -11.96 0.86 -5.76
CA ILE A 62 -12.00 0.01 -4.58
C ILE A 62 -12.96 0.55 -3.52
N ARG A 63 -13.33 -0.34 -2.61
CA ARG A 63 -14.01 0.00 -1.36
C ARG A 63 -13.19 -0.50 -0.19
N PRO A 64 -12.54 0.39 0.59
CA PRO A 64 -11.89 0.01 1.85
C PRO A 64 -12.98 -0.35 2.88
N TYR A 65 -12.79 -1.46 3.59
CA TYR A 65 -13.80 -1.88 4.57
C TYR A 65 -13.23 -2.33 5.92
N LYS A 66 -11.92 -2.49 6.02
CA LYS A 66 -11.30 -2.97 7.26
C LYS A 66 -9.87 -2.44 7.34
N ILE A 67 -9.44 -2.00 8.52
CA ILE A 67 -8.04 -1.64 8.76
C ILE A 67 -7.30 -2.91 9.19
N LEU A 68 -6.30 -3.30 8.43
CA LEU A 68 -5.48 -4.47 8.73
C LEU A 68 -4.27 -4.12 9.60
N PHE A 69 -3.51 -3.11 9.19
CA PHE A 69 -2.24 -2.74 9.80
C PHE A 69 -2.09 -1.23 9.93
N VAL A 70 -1.37 -0.83 10.95
CA VAL A 70 -0.88 0.53 11.13
C VAL A 70 0.64 0.46 11.19
N GLU A 71 1.31 1.02 10.19
CA GLU A 71 2.77 1.20 10.18
C GLU A 71 3.15 2.57 10.73
N ASP A 72 4.25 2.61 11.43
CA ASP A 72 4.78 3.82 12.03
C ASP A 72 6.24 3.96 11.59
N LEU A 73 6.48 4.71 10.53
CA LEU A 73 7.72 4.70 9.77
C LEU A 73 8.55 5.95 10.03
N VAL A 74 9.86 5.75 10.18
CA VAL A 74 10.82 6.84 10.36
C VAL A 74 11.82 6.80 9.21
N TRP A 75 12.03 7.94 8.58
CA TRP A 75 13.06 8.12 7.56
C TRP A 75 13.64 9.53 7.69
N GLN A 76 14.92 9.62 8.05
CA GLN A 76 15.59 10.93 8.23
C GLN A 76 14.74 11.88 9.09
N ASN A 77 14.28 13.00 8.52
CA ASN A 77 13.45 13.99 9.21
C ASN A 77 11.94 13.79 9.00
N LYS A 78 11.54 12.65 8.45
CA LYS A 78 10.13 12.33 8.20
C LYS A 78 9.61 11.28 9.16
N ARG A 79 8.35 11.40 9.52
CA ARG A 79 7.58 10.41 10.26
C ARG A 79 6.27 10.18 9.55
N VAL A 80 5.99 8.94 9.19
CA VAL A 80 4.76 8.58 8.47
C VAL A 80 4.01 7.52 9.25
N VAL A 81 2.74 7.80 9.55
CA VAL A 81 1.80 6.78 10.01
C VAL A 81 0.99 6.33 8.79
N LYS A 82 1.13 5.07 8.42
CA LYS A 82 0.45 4.51 7.26
C LYS A 82 -0.62 3.52 7.69
N ILE A 83 -1.84 3.77 7.24
CA ILE A 83 -3.01 2.94 7.52
C ILE A 83 -3.24 2.03 6.32
N TRP A 84 -3.16 0.71 6.53
CA TRP A 84 -3.38 -0.28 5.48
C TRP A 84 -4.80 -0.84 5.58
N PHE A 85 -5.60 -0.58 4.55
CA PHE A 85 -6.97 -1.08 4.44
C PHE A 85 -7.06 -2.34 3.61
N LEU A 86 -7.88 -3.29 4.05
CA LEU A 86 -8.36 -4.35 3.18
C LEU A 86 -9.47 -3.79 2.30
N CYS A 87 -9.38 -4.01 1.00
CA CYS A 87 -10.27 -3.39 0.02
C CYS A 87 -10.88 -4.43 -0.92
N ASN A 88 -12.13 -4.18 -1.30
CA ASN A 88 -12.78 -4.89 -2.40
C ASN A 88 -12.65 -4.11 -3.70
N VAL A 89 -12.48 -4.80 -4.80
CA VAL A 89 -12.60 -4.21 -6.15
C VAL A 89 -14.08 -4.04 -6.47
N ILE A 90 -14.47 -2.82 -6.83
CA ILE A 90 -15.85 -2.50 -7.21
C ILE A 90 -15.99 -2.01 -8.64
N GLY A 91 -14.90 -1.82 -9.37
CA GLY A 91 -14.92 -1.36 -10.75
C GLY A 91 -13.56 -0.96 -11.25
N GLY A 92 -13.56 -0.27 -12.38
CA GLY A 92 -12.33 0.18 -13.04
C GLY A 92 -11.61 -0.93 -13.78
N GLU A 93 -10.53 -0.54 -14.45
CA GLU A 93 -9.66 -1.46 -15.18
C GLU A 93 -8.22 -1.15 -14.85
N LEU A 94 -7.42 -2.19 -14.65
CA LEU A 94 -5.99 -2.05 -14.43
C LEU A 94 -5.33 -1.46 -15.69
N THR A 95 -4.82 -0.25 -15.58
CA THR A 95 -4.18 0.48 -16.69
C THR A 95 -2.93 1.19 -16.20
N ARG A 96 -2.06 1.54 -17.14
CA ARG A 96 -0.96 2.45 -16.85
C ARG A 96 -1.48 3.89 -16.87
N THR A 97 -1.80 4.41 -15.70
CA THR A 97 -2.40 5.73 -15.53
C THR A 97 -1.37 6.85 -15.69
N GLN A 98 -1.83 8.07 -15.98
CA GLN A 98 -0.97 9.25 -15.96
C GLN A 98 -0.39 9.50 -14.57
N GLY A 99 -1.18 9.30 -13.51
CA GLY A 99 -0.71 9.43 -12.13
C GLY A 99 0.43 8.47 -11.80
N ALA A 100 0.35 7.21 -12.26
CA ALA A 100 1.41 6.23 -12.08
C ALA A 100 2.70 6.67 -12.78
N ILE A 101 2.60 7.20 -13.99
CA ILE A 101 3.75 7.72 -14.76
C ILE A 101 4.39 8.89 -14.01
N GLU A 102 3.60 9.82 -13.53
CA GLU A 102 4.08 11.01 -12.80
C GLU A 102 4.77 10.65 -11.49
N GLU A 103 4.32 9.59 -10.81
CA GLU A 103 4.95 9.08 -9.59
C GLU A 103 6.15 8.17 -9.86
N GLY A 104 6.47 7.89 -11.13
CA GLY A 104 7.57 7.02 -11.50
C GLY A 104 7.32 5.54 -11.23
N LEU A 105 6.07 5.11 -11.13
CA LEU A 105 5.72 3.70 -10.97
C LEU A 105 5.98 2.94 -12.28
N ILE A 106 6.60 1.77 -12.16
CA ILE A 106 7.03 0.98 -13.32
C ILE A 106 5.88 0.16 -13.87
N GLU A 107 5.13 -0.50 -12.98
CA GLU A 107 3.97 -1.32 -13.33
C GLU A 107 3.03 -1.46 -12.15
N ALA A 108 1.78 -1.83 -12.44
CA ALA A 108 0.83 -2.35 -11.47
C ALA A 108 0.35 -3.71 -11.97
N ARG A 109 0.34 -4.73 -11.12
CA ARG A 109 0.02 -6.09 -11.54
C ARG A 109 -0.55 -6.92 -10.40
N TRP A 110 -1.36 -7.91 -10.77
CA TRP A 110 -1.82 -8.94 -9.85
C TRP A 110 -0.75 -10.02 -9.69
N PHE A 111 -0.43 -10.36 -8.46
CA PHE A 111 0.59 -11.36 -8.12
C PHE A 111 -0.02 -12.46 -7.25
N ARG A 112 0.27 -13.71 -7.58
CA ARG A 112 0.11 -14.81 -6.62
C ARG A 112 1.25 -14.77 -5.62
N LYS A 113 1.02 -15.32 -4.44
CA LYS A 113 2.03 -15.32 -3.37
C LYS A 113 3.33 -16.02 -3.77
N ASP A 114 3.24 -17.10 -4.56
CA ASP A 114 4.43 -17.82 -5.06
C ASP A 114 5.30 -16.97 -6.01
N GLN A 115 4.73 -15.94 -6.64
CA GLN A 115 5.45 -15.03 -7.51
C GLN A 115 6.25 -13.97 -6.73
N LEU A 116 6.07 -13.89 -5.42
CA LEU A 116 6.69 -12.87 -4.57
C LEU A 116 7.96 -13.35 -3.86
N LYS A 117 8.37 -14.60 -4.03
CA LYS A 117 9.47 -15.23 -3.28
C LYS A 117 10.80 -14.49 -3.38
N ASN A 118 11.11 -13.93 -4.53
CA ASN A 118 12.38 -13.24 -4.79
C ASN A 118 12.20 -11.71 -4.90
N GLU A 119 11.05 -11.23 -4.47
CA GLU A 119 10.72 -9.81 -4.52
C GLU A 119 10.83 -9.18 -3.13
N ILE A 120 11.19 -7.90 -3.10
CA ILE A 120 11.06 -7.08 -1.90
C ILE A 120 9.64 -6.51 -1.91
N VAL A 121 8.86 -6.81 -0.89
CA VAL A 121 7.42 -6.46 -0.81
C VAL A 121 7.14 -5.66 0.44
N PHE A 122 6.37 -4.59 0.29
CA PHE A 122 5.90 -3.77 1.41
C PHE A 122 4.37 -3.65 1.40
N PRO A 123 3.71 -3.69 2.57
CA PRO A 123 4.31 -3.95 3.87
C PRO A 123 4.82 -5.39 3.95
N ALA A 124 6.01 -5.56 4.48
CA ALA A 124 6.68 -6.88 4.53
C ALA A 124 5.85 -7.94 5.26
N VAL A 125 5.03 -7.51 6.21
CA VAL A 125 4.19 -8.37 7.05
C VAL A 125 3.20 -9.21 6.23
N ILE A 126 2.75 -8.76 5.06
CA ILE A 126 1.76 -9.51 4.26
C ILE A 126 2.27 -10.86 3.78
N ILE A 127 3.58 -11.01 3.62
CA ILE A 127 4.17 -12.27 3.15
C ILE A 127 4.00 -13.39 4.20
N GLY A 128 4.01 -13.04 5.47
CA GLY A 128 3.89 -14.00 6.57
C GLY A 128 2.48 -14.48 6.87
N TYR A 129 1.46 -13.89 6.26
CA TYR A 129 0.07 -14.21 6.53
C TYR A 129 -0.56 -15.04 5.42
N ASN A 130 -1.52 -15.90 5.80
CA ASN A 130 -2.50 -16.41 4.86
C ASN A 130 -3.50 -15.28 4.54
N TRP A 131 -3.60 -14.89 3.29
CA TRP A 131 -4.43 -13.75 2.90
C TRP A 131 -5.92 -13.97 3.15
N GLY A 132 -6.37 -15.22 3.16
CA GLY A 132 -7.74 -15.55 3.55
C GLY A 132 -8.08 -15.15 4.99
N SER A 133 -7.09 -15.08 5.87
CA SER A 133 -7.31 -14.68 7.26
C SER A 133 -7.70 -13.20 7.40
N PHE A 134 -7.34 -12.36 6.45
CA PHE A 134 -7.68 -10.93 6.48
C PHE A 134 -9.19 -10.68 6.37
N ILE A 135 -9.92 -11.57 5.70
CA ILE A 135 -11.35 -11.44 5.45
C ILE A 135 -12.19 -11.88 6.65
N GLU A 136 -11.59 -12.64 7.56
CA GLU A 136 -12.31 -13.20 8.71
C GLU A 136 -12.71 -12.10 9.71
N ASP A 137 -13.91 -12.26 10.30
CA ASP A 137 -14.48 -11.28 11.25
C ASP A 137 -13.65 -11.12 12.52
N ASN A 138 -12.86 -12.13 12.89
CA ASN A 138 -12.05 -12.11 14.08
C ASN A 138 -10.67 -11.44 13.87
N TRP A 139 -10.37 -10.95 12.67
CA TRP A 139 -9.15 -10.19 12.45
C TRP A 139 -9.13 -8.92 13.29
N LYS A 140 -8.05 -8.71 14.01
CA LYS A 140 -7.83 -7.49 14.79
C LYS A 140 -6.76 -6.63 14.12
N THR A 141 -7.05 -5.35 13.96
CA THR A 141 -6.07 -4.38 13.47
C THR A 141 -4.77 -4.45 14.28
N GLN A 142 -3.64 -4.53 13.60
CA GLN A 142 -2.33 -4.65 14.22
C GLN A 142 -1.50 -3.39 14.02
N TYR A 143 -1.03 -2.83 15.13
CA TYR A 143 0.00 -1.80 15.12
C TYR A 143 1.36 -2.48 15.06
N LEU A 144 2.16 -2.17 14.04
CA LEU A 144 3.44 -2.85 13.77
C LEU A 144 4.64 -2.25 14.52
N GLY A 145 4.41 -1.21 15.34
CA GLY A 145 5.48 -0.54 16.06
C GLY A 145 6.25 0.47 15.19
N ILE A 146 7.21 1.14 15.79
CA ILE A 146 8.09 2.07 15.09
C ILE A 146 9.16 1.29 14.31
N GLU A 147 9.32 1.61 13.04
CA GLU A 147 10.31 1.00 12.16
C GLU A 147 11.06 2.07 11.37
N ASN A 148 12.34 1.81 11.08
CA ASN A 148 13.06 2.58 10.09
C ASN A 148 12.58 2.17 8.71
N SER A 149 12.21 3.14 7.88
CA SER A 149 11.81 2.83 6.52
C SER A 149 12.98 2.31 5.71
N ALA A 150 12.74 1.33 4.87
CA ALA A 150 13.72 0.78 3.96
C ALA A 150 13.86 1.61 2.67
N PHE A 151 13.03 2.62 2.49
CA PHE A 151 13.03 3.52 1.33
C PHE A 151 12.54 4.91 1.71
N ASP A 152 12.71 5.86 0.82
CA ASP A 152 12.31 7.25 1.01
C ASP A 152 10.78 7.36 1.21
N LEU A 153 10.38 8.14 2.21
CA LEU A 153 8.97 8.37 2.53
C LEU A 153 8.43 9.63 1.85
#